data_71cc843a9c783759a33963d4cf8dbe52
#
_entry.id   71cc843a9c783759a33963d4cf8dbe52
#
_cell.length_a   1.000
_cell.length_b   1.000
_cell.length_c   1.000
_cell.angle_alpha   90.00
_cell.angle_beta   90.00
_cell.angle_gamma   90.00
#
_symmetry.space_group_name_H-M   'P 1'
#
loop_
_entity.id
_entity.type
_entity.pdbx_description
1 polymer ?
#
loop_
_entity_poly.entity_id
_entity_poly.type
_entity_poly.pdbx_seq_one_letter_code
_entity_poly.pdbx_strand_id
1 'polypeptide(L)'
;MEVKRIAPEEAKALLDAGQGHVYLDVRTVEEFDAGHVPGAKNIPFVERDPLRGGMAPNPQFVNIVEGNFPKDAKLICGCQRGQRSYRATEALLAAGFENVVDMRGGYGGETDQCGCMVFPGWAPRGLPTSTASAPDDRYDSLRSI
;
A
#
# COMPACT_ATOMS: atom_id res chain seq x y z
N MET A 1 -13.68 -12.00 -9.46
CA MET A 1 -12.41 -11.44 -9.04
C MET A 1 -12.54 -10.91 -7.62
N GLU A 2 -12.02 -11.67 -6.70
CA GLU A 2 -12.23 -11.41 -5.28
C GLU A 2 -10.93 -10.95 -4.64
N VAL A 3 -10.99 -9.88 -3.83
CA VAL A 3 -9.82 -9.38 -3.13
C VAL A 3 -9.54 -10.27 -1.93
N LYS A 4 -8.34 -10.86 -1.89
CA LYS A 4 -7.88 -11.59 -0.72
C LYS A 4 -7.30 -10.59 0.27
N ARG A 5 -7.74 -10.65 1.52
CA ARG A 5 -7.26 -9.78 2.59
C ARG A 5 -6.49 -10.60 3.61
N ILE A 6 -5.36 -10.08 4.06
CA ILE A 6 -4.51 -10.74 5.06
C ILE A 6 -4.29 -9.81 6.25
N ALA A 7 -3.99 -10.39 7.41
CA ALA A 7 -3.66 -9.62 8.60
C ALA A 7 -2.22 -9.09 8.53
N PRO A 8 -1.89 -8.04 9.30
CA PRO A 8 -0.51 -7.51 9.31
C PRO A 8 0.55 -8.55 9.65
N GLU A 9 0.27 -9.48 10.58
CA GLU A 9 1.24 -10.54 10.91
C GLU A 9 1.47 -11.48 9.72
N GLU A 10 0.43 -11.77 8.94
CA GLU A 10 0.58 -12.58 7.74
C GLU A 10 1.43 -11.85 6.69
N ALA A 11 1.20 -10.54 6.53
CA ALA A 11 1.99 -9.72 5.62
C ALA A 11 3.46 -9.72 6.04
N LYS A 12 3.74 -9.56 7.34
CA LYS A 12 5.09 -9.60 7.86
C LYS A 12 5.77 -10.94 7.56
N ALA A 13 5.05 -12.05 7.79
CA ALA A 13 5.58 -13.38 7.52
C ALA A 13 5.92 -13.56 6.04
N LEU A 14 5.07 -13.09 5.14
CA LEU A 14 5.33 -13.16 3.70
C LEU A 14 6.54 -12.32 3.29
N LEU A 15 6.66 -11.11 3.84
CA LEU A 15 7.79 -10.24 3.54
C LEU A 15 9.10 -10.84 4.05
N ASP A 16 9.08 -11.49 5.21
CA ASP A 16 10.27 -12.09 5.82
C ASP A 16 10.65 -13.43 5.20
N ALA A 17 9.75 -14.06 4.47
CA ALA A 17 9.99 -15.41 3.93
C ALA A 17 11.02 -15.46 2.80
N GLY A 18 11.41 -14.29 2.25
CA GLY A 18 12.41 -14.24 1.18
C GLY A 18 11.91 -14.77 -0.15
N GLN A 19 10.60 -14.71 -0.41
CA GLN A 19 9.98 -15.24 -1.62
C GLN A 19 9.63 -14.16 -2.65
N GLY A 20 10.18 -12.95 -2.48
CA GLY A 20 10.00 -11.88 -3.45
C GLY A 20 8.76 -11.02 -3.26
N HIS A 21 8.08 -11.11 -2.12
CA HIS A 21 6.94 -10.24 -1.83
C HIS A 21 7.38 -8.80 -1.66
N VAL A 22 6.59 -7.87 -2.20
CA VAL A 22 6.80 -6.43 -2.10
C VAL A 22 5.59 -5.79 -1.43
N TYR A 23 5.84 -4.95 -0.43
CA TYR A 23 4.79 -4.16 0.18
C TYR A 23 4.59 -2.89 -0.65
N LEU A 24 3.41 -2.72 -1.20
CA LEU A 24 3.06 -1.56 -2.00
C LEU A 24 2.24 -0.60 -1.13
N ASP A 25 2.87 0.50 -0.72
CA ASP A 25 2.22 1.52 0.09
C ASP A 25 1.48 2.48 -0.84
N VAL A 26 0.16 2.45 -0.80
CA VAL A 26 -0.67 3.24 -1.71
C VAL A 26 -1.18 4.53 -1.07
N ARG A 27 -0.58 4.91 0.07
CA ARG A 27 -0.87 6.19 0.73
C ARG A 27 -0.19 7.34 -0.01
N THR A 28 -0.46 8.55 0.44
CA THR A 28 0.22 9.73 -0.12
C THR A 28 1.70 9.72 0.24
N VAL A 29 2.48 10.52 -0.50
CA VAL A 29 3.92 10.69 -0.23
C VAL A 29 4.16 11.17 1.20
N GLU A 30 3.35 12.12 1.68
CA GLU A 30 3.49 12.68 3.03
C GLU A 30 3.24 11.62 4.10
N GLU A 31 2.23 10.77 3.92
CA GLU A 31 1.97 9.68 4.85
C GLU A 31 3.12 8.68 4.87
N PHE A 32 3.64 8.34 3.69
CA PHE A 32 4.78 7.43 3.57
C PHE A 32 6.02 7.98 4.26
N ASP A 33 6.31 9.27 4.06
CA ASP A 33 7.49 9.90 4.66
C ASP A 33 7.38 9.99 6.18
N ALA A 34 6.17 10.08 6.72
CA ALA A 34 5.96 10.15 8.17
C ALA A 34 6.20 8.82 8.88
N GLY A 35 6.17 7.72 8.15
CA GLY A 35 6.42 6.38 8.68
C GLY A 35 5.77 5.33 7.80
N HIS A 36 6.48 4.23 7.59
CA HIS A 36 6.01 3.18 6.70
C HIS A 36 6.60 1.81 7.08
N VAL A 37 6.10 0.78 6.45
CA VAL A 37 6.66 -0.58 6.57
C VAL A 37 8.04 -0.58 5.95
N PRO A 38 9.08 -1.11 6.65
CA PRO A 38 10.43 -1.13 6.09
C PRO A 38 10.48 -1.83 4.73
N GLY A 39 11.14 -1.19 3.76
CA GLY A 39 11.26 -1.73 2.41
C GLY A 39 10.04 -1.52 1.52
N ALA A 40 9.00 -0.87 2.01
CA ALA A 40 7.81 -0.59 1.21
C ALA A 40 8.11 0.35 0.06
N LYS A 41 7.40 0.14 -1.06
CA LYS A 41 7.47 1.04 -2.22
C LYS A 41 6.20 1.86 -2.28
N ASN A 42 6.33 3.16 -2.46
CA ASN A 42 5.21 4.10 -2.42
C ASN A 42 4.72 4.47 -3.82
N ILE A 43 3.51 4.06 -4.14
CA ILE A 43 2.81 4.51 -5.34
C ILE A 43 1.39 4.88 -4.89
N PRO A 44 1.09 6.19 -4.75
CA PRO A 44 -0.22 6.61 -4.23
C PRO A 44 -1.37 6.21 -5.15
N PHE A 45 -2.42 5.65 -4.55
CA PHE A 45 -3.69 5.40 -5.25
C PHE A 45 -4.53 6.67 -5.32
N VAL A 46 -4.40 7.51 -4.28
CA VAL A 46 -5.07 8.81 -4.18
C VAL A 46 -4.03 9.85 -3.82
N GLU A 47 -4.07 11.02 -4.45
CA GLU A 47 -3.12 12.09 -4.21
C GLU A 47 -3.86 13.37 -3.83
N ARG A 48 -3.15 14.31 -3.22
CA ARG A 48 -3.68 15.64 -2.96
C ARG A 48 -3.86 16.38 -4.29
N ASP A 49 -5.04 16.95 -4.49
CA ASP A 49 -5.33 17.75 -5.68
C ASP A 49 -4.78 19.17 -5.46
N PRO A 50 -3.75 19.59 -6.20
CA PRO A 50 -3.15 20.92 -5.99
C PRO A 50 -4.03 22.08 -6.44
N LEU A 51 -5.04 21.81 -7.27
CA LEU A 51 -5.91 22.86 -7.81
C LEU A 51 -7.19 23.02 -7.01
N ARG A 52 -7.79 21.91 -6.59
CA ARG A 52 -9.10 21.91 -5.92
C ARG A 52 -9.00 21.71 -4.42
N GLY A 53 -7.83 21.30 -3.92
CA GLY A 53 -7.68 20.84 -2.56
C GLY A 53 -8.32 19.47 -2.36
N GLY A 54 -8.12 18.88 -1.18
CA GLY A 54 -8.62 17.55 -0.91
C GLY A 54 -7.87 16.46 -1.67
N MET A 55 -8.47 15.28 -1.76
CA MET A 55 -7.84 14.10 -2.34
C MET A 55 -8.53 13.72 -3.64
N ALA A 56 -7.76 13.29 -4.63
CA ALA A 56 -8.27 12.84 -5.92
C ALA A 56 -7.58 11.55 -6.35
N PRO A 57 -8.28 10.67 -7.10
CA PRO A 57 -7.65 9.45 -7.59
C PRO A 57 -6.43 9.78 -8.46
N ASN A 58 -5.40 8.92 -8.36
CA ASN A 58 -4.22 9.02 -9.23
C ASN A 58 -4.52 8.25 -10.52
N PRO A 59 -4.76 8.95 -11.65
CA PRO A 59 -5.14 8.27 -12.89
C PRO A 59 -4.02 7.42 -13.48
N GLN A 60 -2.79 7.61 -13.03
CA GLN A 60 -1.63 6.86 -13.52
C GLN A 60 -1.26 5.68 -12.62
N PHE A 61 -2.03 5.41 -11.56
CA PHE A 61 -1.68 4.40 -10.58
C PHE A 61 -1.36 3.05 -11.23
N VAL A 62 -2.29 2.51 -12.00
CA VAL A 62 -2.12 1.19 -12.63
C VAL A 62 -0.94 1.21 -13.61
N ASN A 63 -0.82 2.27 -14.42
CA ASN A 63 0.26 2.40 -15.38
C ASN A 63 1.64 2.41 -14.70
N ILE A 64 1.75 3.10 -13.57
CA ILE A 64 3.01 3.17 -12.84
C ILE A 64 3.35 1.80 -12.23
N VAL A 65 2.36 1.11 -11.66
CA VAL A 65 2.58 -0.24 -11.15
C VAL A 65 3.00 -1.18 -12.28
N GLU A 66 2.34 -1.13 -13.42
CA GLU A 66 2.68 -1.95 -14.58
C GLU A 66 4.09 -1.69 -15.08
N GLY A 67 4.56 -0.46 -15.00
CA GLY A 67 5.91 -0.09 -15.41
C GLY A 67 7.00 -0.58 -14.45
N ASN A 68 6.66 -0.87 -13.21
CA ASN A 68 7.62 -1.28 -12.18
C ASN A 68 7.58 -2.77 -11.86
N PHE A 69 6.45 -3.46 -12.15
CA PHE A 69 6.26 -4.85 -11.74
C PHE A 69 5.62 -5.66 -12.84
N PRO A 70 6.08 -6.93 -13.02
CA PRO A 70 5.38 -7.85 -13.94
C PRO A 70 4.04 -8.28 -13.34
N LYS A 71 3.18 -8.82 -14.20
CA LYS A 71 1.81 -9.22 -13.78
C LYS A 71 1.80 -10.35 -12.76
N ASP A 72 2.86 -11.13 -12.65
CA ASP A 72 2.99 -12.19 -11.66
C ASP A 72 3.70 -11.74 -10.38
N ALA A 73 4.03 -10.46 -10.25
CA ALA A 73 4.67 -9.94 -9.04
C ALA A 73 3.79 -10.18 -7.82
N LYS A 74 4.41 -10.51 -6.71
CA LYS A 74 3.73 -10.77 -5.43
C LYS A 74 3.65 -9.46 -4.66
N LEU A 75 2.50 -8.82 -4.72
CA LEU A 75 2.30 -7.50 -4.14
C LEU A 75 1.34 -7.57 -2.96
N ILE A 76 1.70 -6.87 -1.88
CA ILE A 76 0.85 -6.67 -0.72
C ILE A 76 0.52 -5.20 -0.66
N CYS A 77 -0.73 -4.83 -0.94
CA CYS A 77 -1.16 -3.43 -0.89
C CYS A 77 -1.56 -3.04 0.51
N GLY A 78 -1.12 -1.88 0.95
CA GLY A 78 -1.51 -1.34 2.24
C GLY A 78 -1.73 0.17 2.16
N CYS A 79 -2.65 0.66 2.98
CA CYS A 79 -2.88 2.09 3.13
C CYS A 79 -2.93 2.43 4.62
N GLN A 80 -3.60 3.51 5.01
CA GLN A 80 -3.65 3.89 6.42
C GLN A 80 -4.67 3.09 7.21
N ARG A 81 -5.88 2.88 6.64
CA ARG A 81 -6.99 2.20 7.32
C ARG A 81 -7.54 1.00 6.57
N GLY A 82 -7.08 0.74 5.35
CA GLY A 82 -7.46 -0.43 4.57
C GLY A 82 -8.43 -0.18 3.43
N GLN A 83 -8.97 1.02 3.25
CA GLN A 83 -9.96 1.30 2.21
C GLN A 83 -9.33 1.57 0.85
N ARG A 84 -8.33 2.45 0.80
CA ARG A 84 -7.64 2.77 -0.45
C ARG A 84 -6.93 1.55 -1.03
N SER A 85 -6.28 0.77 -0.16
CA SER A 85 -5.55 -0.42 -0.60
C SER A 85 -6.49 -1.51 -1.12
N TYR A 86 -7.70 -1.64 -0.54
CA TYR A 86 -8.69 -2.56 -1.06
C TYR A 86 -9.05 -2.22 -2.51
N ARG A 87 -9.33 -0.95 -2.77
CA ARG A 87 -9.66 -0.47 -4.12
C ARG A 87 -8.47 -0.57 -5.07
N ALA A 88 -7.28 -0.29 -4.57
CA ALA A 88 -6.06 -0.43 -5.36
C ALA A 88 -5.85 -1.89 -5.77
N THR A 89 -6.07 -2.82 -4.85
CA THR A 89 -5.98 -4.25 -5.13
C THR A 89 -6.98 -4.66 -6.20
N GLU A 90 -8.24 -4.19 -6.09
CA GLU A 90 -9.25 -4.45 -7.11
C GLU A 90 -8.81 -3.97 -8.50
N ALA A 91 -8.26 -2.74 -8.56
CA ALA A 91 -7.81 -2.17 -9.82
C ALA A 91 -6.67 -2.97 -10.44
N LEU A 92 -5.73 -3.44 -9.63
CA LEU A 92 -4.61 -4.23 -10.11
C LEU A 92 -5.05 -5.61 -10.58
N LEU A 93 -5.96 -6.25 -9.85
CA LEU A 93 -6.52 -7.53 -10.29
C LEU A 93 -7.25 -7.37 -11.61
N ALA A 94 -8.03 -6.30 -11.77
CA ALA A 94 -8.73 -6.01 -13.02
C ALA A 94 -7.76 -5.77 -14.17
N ALA A 95 -6.56 -5.25 -13.89
CA ALA A 95 -5.54 -5.01 -14.89
C ALA A 95 -4.73 -6.27 -15.25
N GLY A 96 -4.99 -7.39 -14.59
CA GLY A 96 -4.34 -8.66 -14.90
C GLY A 96 -3.23 -9.09 -13.95
N PHE A 97 -3.00 -8.36 -12.87
CA PHE A 97 -2.08 -8.81 -11.83
C PHE A 97 -2.68 -10.02 -11.11
N GLU A 98 -1.87 -11.05 -10.88
CA GLU A 98 -2.36 -12.35 -10.41
C GLU A 98 -2.15 -12.59 -8.92
N ASN A 99 -1.13 -11.97 -8.33
CA ASN A 99 -0.67 -12.29 -6.97
C ASN A 99 -0.72 -11.07 -6.05
N VAL A 100 -1.78 -10.29 -6.14
CA VAL A 100 -1.98 -9.08 -5.32
C VAL A 100 -2.95 -9.37 -4.19
N VAL A 101 -2.57 -9.02 -2.98
CA VAL A 101 -3.43 -9.14 -1.79
C VAL A 101 -3.49 -7.79 -1.08
N ASP A 102 -4.54 -7.59 -0.28
CA ASP A 102 -4.72 -6.38 0.52
C ASP A 102 -4.41 -6.69 1.98
N MET A 103 -3.63 -5.83 2.64
CA MET A 103 -3.41 -5.95 4.08
C MET A 103 -4.52 -5.21 4.81
N ARG A 104 -5.39 -5.97 5.47
CA ARG A 104 -6.49 -5.41 6.25
C ARG A 104 -5.96 -4.56 7.40
N GLY A 105 -6.64 -3.45 7.67
CA GLY A 105 -6.26 -2.53 8.73
C GLY A 105 -5.22 -1.51 8.33
N GLY A 106 -4.43 -1.79 7.30
CA GLY A 106 -3.40 -0.87 6.83
C GLY A 106 -2.32 -0.60 7.85
N TYR A 107 -1.67 0.54 7.71
CA TYR A 107 -0.58 0.93 8.60
C TYR A 107 -1.07 1.32 9.99
N GLY A 108 -2.18 2.03 10.09
CA GLY A 108 -2.71 2.57 11.34
C GLY A 108 -3.86 1.80 11.97
N GLY A 109 -4.63 1.07 11.17
CA GLY A 109 -5.75 0.27 11.66
C GLY A 109 -7.11 0.81 11.25
N GLU A 110 -8.12 -0.07 11.32
CA GLU A 110 -9.52 0.29 11.10
C GLU A 110 -10.12 0.85 12.36
N THR A 111 -10.90 1.93 12.22
CA THR A 111 -11.63 2.53 13.34
C THR A 111 -13.12 2.57 13.03
N ASP A 112 -13.94 2.56 14.08
CA ASP A 112 -15.39 2.73 13.93
C ASP A 112 -15.76 4.21 13.86
N GLN A 113 -17.07 4.51 13.85
CA GLN A 113 -17.58 5.88 13.77
C GLN A 113 -17.17 6.75 14.96
N CYS A 114 -16.88 6.12 16.09
CA CYS A 114 -16.45 6.81 17.30
C CYS A 114 -14.94 7.00 17.38
N GLY A 115 -14.20 6.52 16.37
CA GLY A 115 -12.74 6.57 16.37
C GLY A 115 -12.08 5.46 17.16
N CYS A 116 -12.85 4.48 17.64
CA CYS A 116 -12.28 3.34 18.37
C CYS A 116 -11.68 2.32 17.42
N MET A 117 -10.51 1.79 17.78
CA MET A 117 -9.82 0.79 16.98
C MET A 117 -10.61 -0.52 16.98
N VAL A 118 -11.03 -0.99 15.79
CA VAL A 118 -11.74 -2.27 15.65
C VAL A 118 -10.88 -3.37 15.03
N PHE A 119 -9.82 -2.99 14.31
CA PHE A 119 -8.86 -3.95 13.75
C PHE A 119 -7.49 -3.25 13.70
N PRO A 120 -6.56 -3.61 14.58
CA PRO A 120 -5.25 -2.93 14.63
C PRO A 120 -4.47 -3.13 13.32
N GLY A 121 -3.84 -2.04 12.85
CA GLY A 121 -2.97 -2.09 11.70
C GLY A 121 -1.54 -2.49 12.07
N TRP A 122 -0.65 -2.31 11.12
CA TRP A 122 0.76 -2.72 11.24
C TRP A 122 1.44 -2.08 12.47
N ALA A 123 1.42 -0.75 12.55
CA ALA A 123 2.13 -0.04 13.62
C ALA A 123 1.56 -0.27 15.01
N PRO A 124 0.23 -0.24 15.23
CA PRO A 124 -0.32 -0.52 16.56
C PRO A 124 -0.04 -1.93 17.07
N ARG A 125 0.26 -2.88 16.19
CA ARG A 125 0.62 -4.25 16.59
C ARG A 125 2.07 -4.38 17.02
N GLY A 126 2.85 -3.29 16.95
CA GLY A 126 4.25 -3.31 17.33
C GLY A 126 5.18 -3.87 16.26
N LEU A 127 4.70 -4.00 15.02
CA LEU A 127 5.56 -4.46 13.92
C LEU A 127 6.54 -3.36 13.51
N PRO A 128 7.70 -3.72 12.91
CA PRO A 128 8.73 -2.73 12.59
C PRO A 128 8.25 -1.62 11.67
N THR A 129 8.66 -0.40 11.95
CA THR A 129 8.37 0.78 11.12
C THR A 129 9.64 1.52 10.81
N SER A 130 9.63 2.34 9.74
CA SER A 130 10.78 3.12 9.32
C SER A 130 10.34 4.46 8.76
N THR A 131 11.19 5.47 8.91
CA THR A 131 11.07 6.74 8.18
C THR A 131 12.12 6.83 7.07
N ALA A 132 13.04 5.86 7.02
CA ALA A 132 14.08 5.79 5.99
C ALA A 132 13.54 5.02 4.78
N SER A 133 13.96 5.43 3.59
CA SER A 133 13.59 4.74 2.35
C SER A 133 14.74 4.80 1.38
N ALA A 134 14.94 3.72 0.61
CA ALA A 134 15.87 3.75 -0.51
C ALA A 134 15.29 4.65 -1.61
N PRO A 135 16.15 5.33 -2.40
CA PRO A 135 15.65 6.19 -3.49
C PRO A 135 14.67 5.46 -4.42
N ASP A 136 14.92 4.19 -4.72
CA ASP A 136 14.07 3.40 -5.63
C ASP A 136 12.72 3.03 -5.03
N ASP A 137 12.51 3.25 -3.74
CA ASP A 137 11.24 2.96 -3.06
C ASP A 137 10.32 4.16 -3.01
N ARG A 138 10.80 5.33 -3.40
CA ARG A 138 10.04 6.57 -3.35
C ARG A 138 9.25 6.77 -4.65
N TYR A 139 8.09 7.41 -4.52
CA TYR A 139 7.21 7.64 -5.65
C TYR A 139 7.88 8.42 -6.78
N ASP A 140 8.72 9.40 -6.45
CA ASP A 140 9.41 10.20 -7.46
C ASP A 140 10.24 9.35 -8.42
N SER A 141 10.87 8.29 -7.92
CA SER A 141 11.63 7.36 -8.75
C SER A 141 10.73 6.39 -9.49
N LEU A 142 9.70 5.87 -8.80
CA LEU A 142 8.84 4.84 -9.37
C LEU A 142 8.00 5.37 -10.53
N ARG A 143 7.56 6.63 -10.47
CA ARG A 143 6.75 7.22 -11.54
C ARG A 143 7.57 7.69 -12.75
N SER A 144 8.89 7.69 -12.64
CA SER A 144 9.79 8.22 -13.67
C SER A 144 10.21 7.19 -14.70
N ILE A 145 9.53 6.07 -14.78
CA ILE A 145 9.83 5.00 -15.74
C ILE A 145 9.35 5.31 -17.14
#